data_844792d99c22dcf1a139ab27bec95d2a
#
_entry.id   844792d99c22dcf1a139ab27bec95d2a
#
_cell.length_a   1.000
_cell.length_b   1.000
_cell.length_c   1.000
_cell.angle_alpha   90.00
_cell.angle_beta   90.00
_cell.angle_gamma   90.00
#
_symmetry.space_group_name_H-M   'P 1'
#
loop_
_entity.id
_entity.type
_entity.pdbx_description
1 polymer ?
#
loop_
_entity_poly.entity_id
_entity_poly.type
_entity_poly.pdbx_seq_one_letter_code
_entity_poly.pdbx_strand_id
1 'polypeptide(L)'
;DSPVALTSLTLAPGERADLLVDFSRVVWWWHGKVIVMNSAATPFPNGLPPLAGSTDRVMAFSVIKPPGSVGASLAGLAGMSLPTNLRPVHGPLPRPDLAAATVRKLMLFEGSDADGRLQTLLGTVNPAPGNPPAPGFGTFMYADPVTERIATGSTEIWEIHNTTVDAHPIHLHRVAFRVLDRQPFSGTLVPKPMGDGV
;
A
#
# COMPACT_ATOMS: atom_id res chain seq x y z
N ASP A 1 -14.45 -5.67 -12.40
CA ASP A 1 -13.36 -6.40 -11.73
C ASP A 1 -13.77 -7.86 -11.62
N SER A 2 -12.98 -8.76 -12.13
CA SER A 2 -13.17 -10.21 -12.08
C SER A 2 -12.11 -10.87 -11.20
N PRO A 3 -12.38 -12.06 -10.63
CA PRO A 3 -11.38 -12.82 -9.91
C PRO A 3 -10.17 -13.13 -10.79
N VAL A 4 -8.98 -13.01 -10.21
CA VAL A 4 -7.70 -13.28 -10.90
C VAL A 4 -6.96 -14.37 -10.13
N ALA A 5 -6.50 -15.41 -10.83
CA ALA A 5 -5.65 -16.42 -10.21
C ALA A 5 -4.21 -15.89 -10.06
N LEU A 6 -3.68 -15.95 -8.85
CA LEU A 6 -2.36 -15.45 -8.51
C LEU A 6 -1.53 -16.55 -7.83
N THR A 7 -0.23 -16.52 -8.04
CA THR A 7 0.76 -17.34 -7.32
C THR A 7 1.42 -16.56 -6.19
N SER A 8 1.40 -15.24 -6.29
CA SER A 8 1.89 -14.32 -5.27
C SER A 8 1.13 -13.01 -5.34
N LEU A 9 1.10 -12.28 -4.25
CA LEU A 9 0.47 -10.98 -4.16
C LEU A 9 1.38 -10.02 -3.39
N THR A 10 1.66 -8.87 -3.97
CA THR A 10 2.37 -7.79 -3.27
C THR A 10 1.36 -6.91 -2.57
N LEU A 11 1.52 -6.76 -1.26
CA LEU A 11 0.71 -5.89 -0.42
C LEU A 11 1.64 -4.98 0.39
N ALA A 12 1.38 -3.70 0.37
CA ALA A 12 2.01 -2.76 1.27
C ALA A 12 1.27 -2.71 2.62
N PRO A 13 1.91 -2.26 3.70
CA PRO A 13 1.25 -2.05 4.98
C PRO A 13 -0.02 -1.21 4.84
N GLY A 14 -1.13 -1.67 5.43
CA GLY A 14 -2.44 -1.02 5.32
C GLY A 14 -3.27 -1.41 4.09
N GLU A 15 -2.69 -2.01 3.07
CA GLU A 15 -3.46 -2.57 1.95
C GLU A 15 -4.20 -3.84 2.36
N ARG A 16 -5.34 -4.07 1.75
CA ARG A 16 -6.18 -5.26 1.97
C ARG A 16 -6.55 -5.88 0.64
N ALA A 17 -6.63 -7.20 0.64
CA ALA A 17 -7.11 -7.96 -0.49
C ALA A 17 -8.06 -9.05 -0.02
N ASP A 18 -9.14 -9.26 -0.76
CA ASP A 18 -10.03 -10.39 -0.58
C ASP A 18 -9.47 -11.57 -1.36
N LEU A 19 -9.16 -12.65 -0.66
CA LEU A 19 -8.54 -13.83 -1.23
C LEU A 19 -9.44 -15.05 -1.06
N LEU A 20 -9.59 -15.82 -2.12
CA LEU A 20 -10.13 -17.16 -2.05
C LEU A 20 -8.98 -18.16 -2.10
N VAL A 21 -8.84 -18.96 -1.05
CA VAL A 21 -7.77 -19.96 -0.91
C VAL A 21 -8.39 -21.35 -0.90
N ASP A 22 -7.95 -22.20 -1.81
CA ASP A 22 -8.39 -23.60 -1.86
C ASP A 22 -7.46 -24.51 -1.05
N PHE A 23 -7.96 -25.03 0.06
CA PHE A 23 -7.26 -25.99 0.91
C PHE A 23 -7.59 -27.45 0.59
N SER A 24 -8.35 -27.75 -0.47
CA SER A 24 -8.81 -29.12 -0.77
C SER A 24 -7.67 -30.11 -1.00
N ARG A 25 -6.52 -29.64 -1.43
CA ARG A 25 -5.32 -30.45 -1.67
C ARG A 25 -4.43 -30.62 -0.47
N VAL A 26 -4.76 -29.98 0.67
CA VAL A 26 -3.95 -30.08 1.89
C VAL A 26 -4.25 -31.39 2.61
N VAL A 27 -3.22 -32.17 2.86
CA VAL A 27 -3.32 -33.47 3.53
C VAL A 27 -3.54 -33.25 5.03
N TRP A 28 -4.78 -33.21 5.48
CA TRP A 28 -5.17 -32.88 6.85
C TRP A 28 -4.78 -33.96 7.89
N TRP A 29 -4.72 -35.25 7.51
CA TRP A 29 -4.35 -36.33 8.44
C TRP A 29 -2.86 -36.37 8.82
N TRP A 30 -2.07 -35.55 8.18
CA TRP A 30 -0.65 -35.38 8.48
C TRP A 30 -0.34 -33.99 9.01
N HIS A 31 -1.18 -33.49 9.93
CA HIS A 31 -1.07 -32.14 10.49
C HIS A 31 -0.99 -31.06 9.40
N GLY A 32 -1.94 -31.11 8.46
CA GLY A 32 -2.00 -30.21 7.30
C GLY A 32 -1.80 -28.76 7.71
N LYS A 33 -0.58 -28.26 7.51
CA LYS A 33 -0.20 -26.90 7.84
C LYS A 33 0.19 -26.15 6.57
N VAL A 34 -0.46 -25.04 6.32
CA VAL A 34 -0.15 -24.13 5.21
C VAL A 34 0.41 -22.85 5.80
N ILE A 35 1.60 -22.48 5.37
CA ILE A 35 2.25 -21.24 5.84
C ILE A 35 2.19 -20.21 4.73
N VAL A 36 1.66 -19.04 5.05
CA VAL A 36 1.76 -17.86 4.18
C VAL A 36 3.14 -17.26 4.38
N MET A 37 3.90 -17.23 3.29
CA MET A 37 5.27 -16.75 3.30
C MET A 37 5.36 -15.31 2.83
N ASN A 38 6.34 -14.57 3.34
CA ASN A 38 6.76 -13.29 2.86
C ASN A 38 8.10 -13.44 2.11
N SER A 39 8.16 -12.95 0.89
CA SER A 39 9.38 -12.91 0.09
C SER A 39 9.85 -11.50 -0.22
N ALA A 40 9.15 -10.47 0.30
CA ALA A 40 9.49 -9.07 0.05
C ALA A 40 10.80 -8.70 0.73
N ALA A 41 11.69 -8.09 -0.03
CA ALA A 41 12.95 -7.58 0.49
C ALA A 41 12.74 -6.40 1.47
N THR A 42 13.72 -6.17 2.34
CA THR A 42 13.72 -5.03 3.26
C THR A 42 15.08 -4.31 3.17
N PRO A 43 15.11 -3.02 2.80
CA PRO A 43 14.03 -2.17 2.28
C PRO A 43 13.47 -2.68 0.94
N PHE A 44 12.18 -2.49 0.73
CA PHE A 44 11.55 -2.91 -0.52
C PHE A 44 11.74 -1.85 -1.62
N PRO A 45 12.06 -2.21 -2.89
CA PRO A 45 12.11 -3.60 -3.40
C PRO A 45 13.50 -4.23 -3.44
N ASN A 46 14.56 -3.50 -3.13
CA ASN A 46 15.94 -3.88 -3.49
C ASN A 46 16.84 -4.24 -2.28
N GLY A 47 16.25 -4.39 -1.11
CA GLY A 47 16.99 -4.71 0.11
C GLY A 47 17.35 -6.20 0.25
N LEU A 48 17.59 -6.62 1.50
CA LEU A 48 17.89 -7.99 1.82
C LEU A 48 16.62 -8.86 1.86
N PRO A 49 16.72 -10.15 1.51
CA PRO A 49 15.59 -11.07 1.64
C PRO A 49 15.16 -11.22 3.10
N PRO A 50 13.91 -11.62 3.36
CA PRO A 50 13.45 -11.89 4.70
C PRO A 50 14.27 -12.97 5.41
N LEU A 51 14.42 -12.84 6.72
CA LEU A 51 15.14 -13.80 7.54
C LEU A 51 14.34 -15.11 7.67
N ALA A 52 14.95 -16.21 7.26
CA ALA A 52 14.33 -17.53 7.28
C ALA A 52 13.87 -17.94 8.69
N GLY A 53 12.64 -18.42 8.79
CA GLY A 53 12.04 -18.82 10.05
C GLY A 53 11.54 -17.67 10.94
N SER A 54 11.70 -16.42 10.50
CA SER A 54 11.30 -15.21 11.24
C SER A 54 10.46 -14.28 10.34
N THR A 55 11.08 -13.34 9.65
CA THR A 55 10.37 -12.34 8.85
C THR A 55 9.88 -12.88 7.51
N ASP A 56 10.26 -14.09 7.13
CA ASP A 56 9.74 -14.81 5.97
C ASP A 56 8.34 -15.42 6.19
N ARG A 57 7.76 -15.34 7.41
CA ARG A 57 6.49 -15.97 7.76
C ARG A 57 5.46 -14.94 8.19
N VAL A 58 4.29 -14.99 7.54
CA VAL A 58 3.18 -14.10 7.86
C VAL A 58 2.21 -14.76 8.82
N MET A 59 1.70 -15.93 8.46
CA MET A 59 0.76 -16.71 9.26
C MET A 59 0.74 -18.18 8.86
N ALA A 60 0.11 -19.00 9.67
CA ALA A 60 -0.11 -20.41 9.35
C ALA A 60 -1.57 -20.79 9.51
N PHE A 61 -2.07 -21.60 8.57
CA PHE A 61 -3.36 -22.26 8.66
C PHE A 61 -3.15 -23.71 9.07
N SER A 62 -3.82 -24.15 10.13
CA SER A 62 -3.93 -25.56 10.45
C SER A 62 -5.20 -26.10 9.83
N VAL A 63 -5.05 -26.95 8.80
CA VAL A 63 -6.19 -27.56 8.13
C VAL A 63 -6.59 -28.83 8.90
N ILE A 64 -7.77 -28.78 9.51
CA ILE A 64 -8.32 -29.87 10.31
C ILE A 64 -9.56 -30.46 9.63
N LYS A 65 -9.80 -31.74 9.88
CA LYS A 65 -11.05 -32.37 9.44
C LYS A 65 -12.22 -31.81 10.27
N PRO A 66 -13.30 -31.34 9.63
CA PRO A 66 -14.48 -30.93 10.36
C PRO A 66 -15.07 -32.06 11.18
N PRO A 67 -15.51 -31.85 12.43
CA PRO A 67 -16.21 -32.86 13.21
C PRO A 67 -17.44 -33.39 12.45
N GLY A 68 -17.60 -34.71 12.41
CA GLY A 68 -18.74 -35.35 11.73
C GLY A 68 -18.65 -35.46 10.20
N SER A 69 -17.59 -34.99 9.58
CA SER A 69 -17.41 -35.02 8.13
C SER A 69 -16.93 -36.40 7.59
N VAL A 70 -17.55 -37.49 8.04
CA VAL A 70 -17.36 -38.76 7.34
C VAL A 70 -18.06 -38.64 6.00
N GLY A 71 -17.29 -38.39 4.95
CA GLY A 71 -17.80 -38.28 3.58
C GLY A 71 -18.51 -36.98 3.23
N ALA A 72 -18.43 -35.94 4.05
CA ALA A 72 -18.85 -34.61 3.64
C ALA A 72 -17.90 -34.13 2.56
N SER A 73 -18.24 -34.47 1.34
CA SER A 73 -17.63 -33.92 0.14
C SER A 73 -17.76 -32.41 0.18
N LEU A 74 -16.69 -31.69 -0.10
CA LEU A 74 -16.74 -30.29 -0.54
C LEU A 74 -17.52 -30.14 -1.87
N ALA A 75 -18.28 -31.17 -2.28
CA ALA A 75 -19.13 -31.16 -3.46
C ALA A 75 -20.14 -30.01 -3.45
N GLY A 76 -20.48 -29.46 -2.29
CA GLY A 76 -21.30 -28.23 -2.22
C GLY A 76 -20.57 -26.97 -2.68
N LEU A 77 -19.24 -26.97 -2.69
CA LEU A 77 -18.42 -25.89 -3.26
C LEU A 77 -17.88 -26.22 -4.65
N ALA A 78 -17.87 -27.51 -5.00
CA ALA A 78 -17.40 -28.02 -6.30
C ALA A 78 -18.38 -27.71 -7.45
N GLY A 79 -18.78 -26.52 -7.61
CA GLY A 79 -19.73 -26.01 -8.61
C GLY A 79 -20.04 -24.55 -8.42
N MET A 80 -19.52 -23.95 -7.38
CA MET A 80 -19.59 -22.51 -7.21
C MET A 80 -18.58 -21.85 -8.15
N SER A 81 -19.07 -21.29 -9.23
CA SER A 81 -18.27 -20.37 -10.03
C SER A 81 -18.19 -19.03 -9.30
N LEU A 82 -16.99 -18.47 -9.21
CA LEU A 82 -16.84 -17.10 -8.78
C LEU A 82 -17.60 -16.17 -9.73
N PRO A 83 -18.25 -15.11 -9.20
CA PRO A 83 -18.92 -14.15 -10.05
C PRO A 83 -17.91 -13.52 -11.01
N THR A 84 -18.29 -13.37 -12.27
CA THR A 84 -17.44 -12.72 -13.28
C THR A 84 -17.23 -11.24 -12.98
N ASN A 85 -18.15 -10.64 -12.25
CA ASN A 85 -18.05 -9.24 -11.79
C ASN A 85 -18.17 -9.18 -10.27
N LEU A 86 -17.11 -8.73 -9.61
CA LEU A 86 -17.06 -8.59 -8.14
C LEU A 86 -17.65 -7.27 -7.66
N ARG A 87 -17.90 -6.33 -8.56
CA ARG A 87 -18.56 -5.05 -8.24
C ARG A 87 -19.89 -4.94 -8.95
N PRO A 88 -20.91 -4.33 -8.30
CA PRO A 88 -22.07 -3.84 -9.05
C PRO A 88 -21.56 -2.96 -10.19
N VAL A 89 -22.15 -3.11 -11.37
CA VAL A 89 -21.82 -2.25 -12.52
C VAL A 89 -22.37 -0.86 -12.22
N HIS A 90 -21.65 -0.10 -11.42
CA HIS A 90 -21.76 1.34 -11.46
C HIS A 90 -21.08 1.77 -12.75
N GLY A 91 -21.69 2.62 -13.52
CA GLY A 91 -21.12 3.15 -14.76
C GLY A 91 -19.68 3.64 -14.55
N PRO A 92 -18.93 3.87 -15.61
CA PRO A 92 -17.55 4.34 -15.49
C PRO A 92 -17.53 5.59 -14.59
N LEU A 93 -16.64 5.60 -13.62
CA LEU A 93 -16.41 6.78 -12.79
C LEU A 93 -16.18 7.97 -13.70
N PRO A 94 -16.82 9.10 -13.45
CA PRO A 94 -16.57 10.33 -14.22
C PRO A 94 -15.08 10.54 -14.37
N ARG A 95 -14.63 10.86 -15.57
CA ARG A 95 -13.24 11.28 -15.78
C ARG A 95 -13.14 12.73 -15.32
N PRO A 96 -12.37 13.04 -14.28
CA PRO A 96 -12.20 14.43 -13.87
C PRO A 96 -11.47 15.20 -14.97
N ASP A 97 -11.75 16.48 -15.06
CA ASP A 97 -10.95 17.40 -15.89
C ASP A 97 -9.60 17.62 -15.20
N LEU A 98 -8.59 16.90 -15.68
CA LEU A 98 -7.24 17.00 -15.14
C LEU A 98 -6.54 18.31 -15.55
N ALA A 99 -7.00 18.97 -16.62
CA ALA A 99 -6.38 20.21 -17.07
C ALA A 99 -6.67 21.38 -16.11
N ALA A 100 -7.80 21.32 -15.42
CA ALA A 100 -8.19 22.32 -14.41
C ALA A 100 -7.84 21.89 -12.96
N ALA A 101 -7.26 20.73 -12.77
CA ALA A 101 -6.97 20.20 -11.45
C ALA A 101 -5.78 20.95 -10.79
N THR A 102 -5.93 21.26 -9.53
CA THR A 102 -4.81 21.78 -8.72
C THR A 102 -3.75 20.69 -8.55
N VAL A 103 -2.50 21.02 -8.83
CA VAL A 103 -1.36 20.12 -8.63
C VAL A 103 -0.72 20.41 -7.28
N ARG A 104 -0.66 19.40 -6.40
CA ARG A 104 0.10 19.48 -5.14
C ARG A 104 1.34 18.61 -5.23
N LYS A 105 2.45 19.15 -4.75
CA LYS A 105 3.72 18.42 -4.72
C LYS A 105 4.06 18.08 -3.27
N LEU A 106 4.12 16.79 -3.00
CA LEU A 106 4.45 16.23 -1.70
C LEU A 106 5.75 15.44 -1.80
N MET A 107 6.40 15.26 -0.67
CA MET A 107 7.67 14.54 -0.60
C MET A 107 7.70 13.60 0.59
N LEU A 108 8.24 12.41 0.36
CA LEU A 108 8.49 11.42 1.40
C LEU A 108 9.94 11.50 1.81
N PHE A 109 10.18 11.59 3.11
CA PHE A 109 11.50 11.68 3.70
C PHE A 109 11.72 10.59 4.72
N GLU A 110 12.97 10.37 5.01
CA GLU A 110 13.43 9.65 6.18
C GLU A 110 14.41 10.51 6.95
N GLY A 111 14.31 10.45 8.27
CA GLY A 111 15.18 11.13 9.19
C GLY A 111 15.41 10.28 10.42
N SER A 112 16.06 10.84 11.42
CA SER A 112 16.23 10.21 12.73
C SER A 112 15.70 11.13 13.80
N ASP A 113 15.05 10.54 14.80
CA ASP A 113 14.69 11.27 16.01
C ASP A 113 15.90 11.49 16.94
N ALA A 114 15.66 12.12 18.08
CA ALA A 114 16.70 12.43 19.06
C ALA A 114 17.39 11.16 19.63
N ASP A 115 16.72 10.01 19.55
CA ASP A 115 17.24 8.72 20.01
C ASP A 115 17.87 7.90 18.86
N GLY A 116 17.98 8.47 17.66
CA GLY A 116 18.54 7.82 16.48
C GLY A 116 17.60 6.80 15.81
N ARG A 117 16.30 6.79 16.16
CA ARG A 117 15.32 5.91 15.52
C ARG A 117 14.86 6.49 14.19
N LEU A 118 14.70 5.63 13.18
CA LEU A 118 14.21 6.02 11.87
C LEU A 118 12.80 6.64 11.99
N GLN A 119 12.66 7.82 11.40
CA GLN A 119 11.38 8.49 11.22
C GLN A 119 11.04 8.57 9.75
N THR A 120 9.86 8.10 9.37
CA THR A 120 9.27 8.34 8.07
C THR A 120 8.43 9.62 8.15
N LEU A 121 8.70 10.57 7.28
CA LEU A 121 8.14 11.92 7.32
C LEU A 121 7.48 12.26 5.99
N LEU A 122 6.44 13.06 6.07
CA LEU A 122 5.78 13.66 4.92
C LEU A 122 6.08 15.15 4.88
N GLY A 123 6.22 15.72 3.71
CA GLY A 123 6.45 17.14 3.55
C GLY A 123 5.92 17.69 2.24
N THR A 124 5.97 19.00 2.10
CA THR A 124 5.64 19.73 0.87
C THR A 124 6.90 20.14 0.14
N VAL A 125 6.87 20.21 -1.18
CA VAL A 125 8.05 20.56 -1.98
C VAL A 125 7.79 21.72 -2.91
N ASN A 126 8.85 22.53 -3.09
CA ASN A 126 9.04 23.35 -4.27
C ASN A 126 10.09 22.68 -5.17
N PRO A 127 9.92 22.66 -6.49
CA PRO A 127 10.99 22.25 -7.38
C PRO A 127 12.12 23.31 -7.33
N ALA A 128 13.19 23.02 -6.63
CA ALA A 128 14.39 23.83 -6.60
C ALA A 128 15.61 22.95 -6.25
N PRO A 129 16.82 23.28 -6.70
CA PRO A 129 18.02 22.52 -6.38
C PRO A 129 18.42 22.70 -4.92
N GLY A 130 18.67 21.61 -4.20
CA GLY A 130 19.15 21.65 -2.81
C GLY A 130 18.99 20.31 -2.07
N ASN A 131 19.73 20.13 -1.02
CA ASN A 131 19.82 18.92 -0.22
C ASN A 131 18.61 18.73 0.74
N PRO A 132 18.40 17.52 1.29
CA PRO A 132 17.29 17.30 2.21
C PRO A 132 17.32 18.34 3.35
N PRO A 133 16.15 18.77 3.78
CA PRO A 133 16.02 19.87 4.71
C PRO A 133 16.53 19.52 6.10
N ALA A 134 16.94 20.55 6.82
CA ALA A 134 17.11 20.44 8.26
C ALA A 134 15.82 20.00 8.95
N PRO A 135 15.88 19.25 10.06
CA PRO A 135 14.71 18.87 10.83
C PRO A 135 13.80 20.08 11.11
N GLY A 136 12.51 19.93 10.83
CA GLY A 136 11.52 21.01 11.00
C GLY A 136 11.30 21.89 9.77
N PHE A 137 12.04 21.68 8.69
CA PHE A 137 11.87 22.45 7.46
C PHE A 137 11.18 21.60 6.38
N GLY A 138 9.91 21.87 6.14
CA GLY A 138 9.10 21.19 5.14
C GLY A 138 8.73 19.74 5.43
N THR A 139 9.10 19.24 6.61
CA THR A 139 8.69 17.93 7.13
C THR A 139 7.68 18.13 8.25
N PHE A 140 6.61 17.32 8.24
CA PHE A 140 5.50 17.47 9.17
C PHE A 140 5.39 16.27 10.08
N MET A 141 5.15 16.56 11.34
CA MET A 141 4.79 15.60 12.38
C MET A 141 3.27 15.54 12.52
N TYR A 142 2.77 14.50 13.16
CA TYR A 142 1.32 14.31 13.35
C TYR A 142 0.63 15.49 14.04
N ALA A 143 1.31 16.21 14.92
CA ALA A 143 0.77 17.34 15.68
C ALA A 143 0.87 18.69 14.95
N ASP A 144 1.51 18.72 13.79
CA ASP A 144 1.67 19.95 13.04
C ASP A 144 0.34 20.38 12.38
N PRO A 145 0.18 21.67 12.07
CA PRO A 145 -1.01 22.16 11.40
C PRO A 145 -1.25 21.49 10.03
N VAL A 146 -2.51 21.36 9.67
CA VAL A 146 -2.92 20.86 8.33
C VAL A 146 -2.40 21.81 7.26
N THR A 147 -1.69 21.27 6.29
CA THR A 147 -1.11 22.01 5.17
C THR A 147 -1.94 21.88 3.88
N GLU A 148 -2.50 20.71 3.61
CA GLU A 148 -3.31 20.44 2.42
C GLU A 148 -4.79 20.61 2.75
N ARG A 149 -5.33 21.81 2.49
CA ARG A 149 -6.76 22.10 2.62
C ARG A 149 -7.45 21.95 1.27
N ILE A 150 -8.20 20.88 1.14
CA ILE A 150 -8.87 20.51 -0.11
C ILE A 150 -10.33 20.94 -0.04
N ALA A 151 -10.79 21.64 -1.06
CA ALA A 151 -12.18 22.04 -1.14
C ALA A 151 -13.09 20.86 -1.45
N THR A 152 -14.23 20.77 -0.80
CA THR A 152 -15.22 19.74 -1.08
C THR A 152 -15.67 19.78 -2.54
N GLY A 153 -15.65 18.64 -3.22
CA GLY A 153 -16.02 18.52 -4.62
C GLY A 153 -14.93 18.90 -5.62
N SER A 154 -13.74 19.34 -5.15
CA SER A 154 -12.60 19.58 -6.03
C SER A 154 -11.94 18.27 -6.47
N THR A 155 -11.23 18.35 -7.60
CA THR A 155 -10.32 17.29 -8.07
C THR A 155 -8.90 17.84 -8.05
N GLU A 156 -7.99 17.07 -7.48
CA GLU A 156 -6.59 17.46 -7.40
C GLU A 156 -5.68 16.35 -7.96
N ILE A 157 -4.51 16.74 -8.41
CA ILE A 157 -3.41 15.84 -8.76
C ILE A 157 -2.34 15.97 -7.68
N TRP A 158 -1.99 14.85 -7.06
CA TRP A 158 -0.94 14.82 -6.06
C TRP A 158 0.30 14.14 -6.65
N GLU A 159 1.36 14.90 -6.81
CA GLU A 159 2.67 14.40 -7.21
C GLU A 159 3.46 14.07 -5.94
N ILE A 160 3.64 12.79 -5.66
CA ILE A 160 4.31 12.32 -4.45
C ILE A 160 5.72 11.85 -4.83
N HIS A 161 6.71 12.58 -4.38
CA HIS A 161 8.12 12.33 -4.66
C HIS A 161 8.73 11.50 -3.52
N ASN A 162 9.09 10.26 -3.80
CA ASN A 162 9.79 9.42 -2.84
C ASN A 162 11.30 9.63 -2.96
N THR A 163 11.92 10.22 -1.95
CA THR A 163 13.37 10.46 -1.88
C THR A 163 14.09 9.49 -0.96
N THR A 164 13.39 8.47 -0.50
CA THR A 164 13.93 7.43 0.39
C THR A 164 14.34 6.18 -0.40
N VAL A 165 14.99 5.26 0.26
CA VAL A 165 15.37 3.97 -0.33
C VAL A 165 14.23 2.95 -0.32
N ASP A 166 13.19 3.21 0.48
CA ASP A 166 12.06 2.32 0.67
C ASP A 166 10.86 2.70 -0.20
N ALA A 167 10.04 1.72 -0.54
CA ALA A 167 8.71 1.95 -1.07
C ALA A 167 7.75 2.26 0.09
N HIS A 168 7.00 3.34 -0.03
CA HIS A 168 6.02 3.76 0.97
C HIS A 168 4.60 3.64 0.43
N PRO A 169 3.68 2.99 1.17
CA PRO A 169 2.27 2.98 0.81
C PRO A 169 1.64 4.35 1.08
N ILE A 170 0.86 4.83 0.13
CA ILE A 170 0.07 6.05 0.28
C ILE A 170 -1.37 5.68 0.56
N HIS A 171 -1.89 6.14 1.68
CA HIS A 171 -3.25 5.90 2.12
C HIS A 171 -3.98 7.22 2.40
N LEU A 172 -5.09 7.45 1.68
CA LEU A 172 -5.97 8.58 1.89
C LEU A 172 -7.28 8.12 2.51
N HIS A 173 -7.69 8.79 3.59
CA HIS A 173 -8.98 8.51 4.21
C HIS A 173 -10.12 9.21 3.48
N ARG A 174 -11.31 8.57 3.47
CA ARG A 174 -12.58 9.10 2.97
C ARG A 174 -12.68 9.40 1.47
N VAL A 175 -11.62 9.23 0.72
CA VAL A 175 -11.62 9.46 -0.72
C VAL A 175 -11.04 8.26 -1.46
N ALA A 176 -11.48 8.06 -2.69
CA ALA A 176 -10.83 7.16 -3.62
C ALA A 176 -9.90 7.98 -4.52
N PHE A 177 -8.75 7.43 -4.84
CA PHE A 177 -7.84 8.03 -5.81
C PHE A 177 -7.50 7.05 -6.92
N ARG A 178 -7.00 7.57 -8.01
CA ARG A 178 -6.49 6.80 -9.15
C ARG A 178 -5.02 7.13 -9.34
N VAL A 179 -4.19 6.11 -9.41
CA VAL A 179 -2.81 6.28 -9.86
C VAL A 179 -2.82 6.62 -11.34
N LEU A 180 -2.28 7.77 -11.69
CA LEU A 180 -2.17 8.23 -13.06
C LEU A 180 -0.89 7.70 -13.69
N ASP A 181 0.22 7.82 -12.97
CA ASP A 181 1.54 7.45 -13.46
C ASP A 181 2.49 7.09 -12.30
N ARG A 182 3.58 6.42 -12.63
CA ARG A 182 4.75 6.18 -11.77
C ARG A 182 5.98 6.23 -12.64
N GLN A 183 6.90 7.11 -12.31
CA GLN A 183 8.12 7.28 -13.06
C GLN A 183 9.32 7.59 -12.15
N PRO A 184 10.52 7.14 -12.52
CA PRO A 184 11.71 7.60 -11.84
C PRO A 184 11.89 9.10 -12.12
N PHE A 185 12.45 9.83 -11.17
CA PHE A 185 12.83 11.22 -11.36
C PHE A 185 14.31 11.41 -10.99
N SER A 186 14.92 12.42 -11.58
CA SER A 186 16.27 12.87 -11.23
C SER A 186 16.20 14.36 -10.91
N GLY A 187 16.94 14.77 -9.90
CA GLY A 187 16.97 16.15 -9.45
C GLY A 187 16.91 16.25 -7.93
N THR A 188 17.10 17.45 -7.44
CA THR A 188 17.01 17.76 -6.02
C THR A 188 15.70 18.47 -5.74
N LEU A 189 14.99 18.03 -4.75
CA LEU A 189 13.76 18.66 -4.27
C LEU A 189 14.08 19.46 -3.01
N VAL A 190 13.57 20.68 -2.96
CA VAL A 190 13.67 21.52 -1.74
C VAL A 190 12.32 21.55 -1.08
N PRO A 191 12.21 21.12 0.17
CA PRO A 191 10.99 21.25 0.93
C PRO A 191 10.57 22.69 1.09
N LYS A 192 9.29 22.91 1.08
CA LYS A 192 8.69 24.21 1.36
C LYS A 192 8.75 24.48 2.85
N PRO A 193 9.13 25.70 3.29
CA PRO A 193 9.08 26.05 4.70
C PRO A 193 7.68 25.89 5.29
N MET A 194 7.60 25.47 6.55
CA MET A 194 6.34 25.49 7.28
C MET A 194 5.82 26.94 7.37
N GLY A 195 4.57 27.14 6.96
CA GLY A 195 3.93 28.45 7.06
C GLY A 195 3.76 29.24 5.77
N ASP A 196 4.37 28.81 4.66
CA ASP A 196 4.03 29.37 3.36
C ASP A 196 2.68 28.78 2.92
N GLY A 197 1.63 29.30 3.54
CA GLY A 197 0.27 28.90 3.21
C GLY A 197 0.02 28.99 1.72
N VAL A 198 -0.59 27.97 1.15
CA VAL A 198 -1.27 28.01 -0.14
C VAL A 198 -2.55 28.76 0.02
#